data_2c7c299c167b07d5b26c8fd5514b9f6e
#
_entry.id   2c7c299c167b07d5b26c8fd5514b9f6e
#
_cell.length_a   1.000
_cell.length_b   1.000
_cell.length_c   1.000
_cell.angle_alpha   90.00
_cell.angle_beta   90.00
_cell.angle_gamma   90.00
#
_symmetry.space_group_name_H-M   'P 1'
#
loop_
_entity.id
_entity.type
_entity.pdbx_description
1 polymer ?
#
loop_
_entity_poly.entity_id
_entity_poly.type
_entity_poly.pdbx_seq_one_letter_code
_entity_poly.pdbx_strand_id
1 'polypeptide(L)'
;MTPLPQPVRASKSLKLSLILPFVALIALLTSALGMLWYWTGSNAVSALSEQVMEEKAERIALIVDRHLYPSSAVLEAAFPSGESVPADIRDHIPALISRLWVASSLHTQPNDYVYYANVAGQGIALKRLTPELGQLRLKTRASEHRSYFKVAGMHAEPVYESTEINLFEPRQRPWFKLAAESADVIWTPAYIDFSAKDLVLTRARRILSSKGRLEGVVATDISLRALNEFVNQLHLSEHGRAFIIEADGSLIAATGMPNIHRREDGQLERMSAANSQDPLIQAVYDKIQGAFQTSKSGAAPGTALLEDAGHSNIRIAYRRLNLGSGQDWMAVVAVPHKDMLTGVYRHMVLVGSLGLLALVVAVVNGTRIFGAVANDMRSLTRAVRSVGQGEIDTPIEVQRRDEIGELAHNFHRMRHSLFTDPLTGANNRSALQHILATLTRPLPGQSMAAPFALLFVDLDRFKPLNDRWGHDNGDLALAEISLRLRNLLRPDDVVARLGGDEFILILRGVSDEEQVQAVRLKIEHALQQPLTTLLGIPEGESVTVGASVGQALYPRDAQDAQSLLKVADQDMYRNKGPSLR
;
A
#
# COMPACT_ATOMS: atom_id res chain seq x y z
N MET A 1 28.82 -38.51 -46.74
CA MET A 1 29.20 -37.47 -45.77
C MET A 1 27.92 -36.99 -45.12
N THR A 2 27.56 -37.54 -44.00
CA THR A 2 26.43 -37.10 -43.16
C THR A 2 26.93 -35.92 -42.30
N PRO A 3 26.21 -34.77 -42.23
CA PRO A 3 26.65 -33.64 -41.43
C PRO A 3 26.61 -33.98 -39.94
N LEU A 4 27.70 -33.65 -39.25
CA LEU A 4 27.82 -33.74 -37.78
C LEU A 4 26.69 -32.95 -37.09
N PRO A 5 26.07 -33.50 -36.05
CA PRO A 5 25.07 -32.75 -35.30
C PRO A 5 25.71 -31.52 -34.62
N GLN A 6 25.14 -30.34 -34.87
CA GLN A 6 25.56 -29.09 -34.21
C GLN A 6 25.43 -29.22 -32.69
N PRO A 7 26.36 -28.63 -31.93
CA PRO A 7 26.30 -28.64 -30.47
C PRO A 7 25.02 -27.96 -30.00
N VAL A 8 24.19 -28.66 -29.27
CA VAL A 8 23.00 -28.15 -28.61
C VAL A 8 23.44 -27.00 -27.67
N ARG A 9 23.10 -25.77 -28.03
CA ARG A 9 23.31 -24.61 -27.14
C ARG A 9 22.81 -24.96 -25.75
N ALA A 10 23.63 -24.67 -24.72
CA ALA A 10 23.27 -24.87 -23.33
C ALA A 10 21.87 -24.31 -23.07
N SER A 11 20.90 -25.18 -22.86
CA SER A 11 19.50 -24.78 -22.63
C SER A 11 19.42 -24.03 -21.30
N LYS A 12 19.02 -22.75 -21.36
CA LYS A 12 18.69 -21.99 -20.15
C LYS A 12 17.70 -22.83 -19.34
N SER A 13 17.94 -22.94 -18.04
CA SER A 13 17.05 -23.71 -17.16
C SER A 13 15.62 -23.20 -17.34
N LEU A 14 14.70 -24.09 -17.69
CA LEU A 14 13.27 -23.78 -17.85
C LEU A 14 12.71 -23.04 -16.63
N LYS A 15 13.21 -23.39 -15.43
CA LYS A 15 12.89 -22.75 -14.17
C LYS A 15 13.23 -21.25 -14.20
N LEU A 16 14.44 -20.89 -14.64
CA LEU A 16 14.88 -19.49 -14.69
C LEU A 16 14.14 -18.69 -15.77
N SER A 17 13.85 -19.31 -16.91
CA SER A 17 13.14 -18.70 -18.03
C SER A 17 11.68 -18.34 -17.71
N LEU A 18 11.03 -19.07 -16.80
CA LEU A 18 9.64 -18.82 -16.40
C LEU A 18 9.55 -17.90 -15.18
N ILE A 19 10.43 -18.07 -14.18
CA ILE A 19 10.37 -17.32 -12.93
C ILE A 19 10.81 -15.87 -13.13
N LEU A 20 11.88 -15.62 -13.89
CA LEU A 20 12.44 -14.28 -14.03
C LEU A 20 11.46 -13.26 -14.64
N PRO A 21 10.76 -13.55 -15.77
CA PRO A 21 9.76 -12.63 -16.33
C PRO A 21 8.57 -12.42 -15.41
N PHE A 22 8.13 -13.46 -14.70
CA PHE A 22 7.01 -13.38 -13.76
C PHE A 22 7.32 -12.46 -12.58
N VAL A 23 8.49 -12.64 -11.95
CA VAL A 23 8.95 -11.78 -10.84
C VAL A 23 9.16 -10.34 -11.32
N ALA A 24 9.79 -10.16 -12.50
CA ALA A 24 10.00 -8.84 -13.09
C ALA A 24 8.68 -8.11 -13.37
N LEU A 25 7.66 -8.82 -13.89
CA LEU A 25 6.34 -8.26 -14.17
C LEU A 25 5.65 -7.81 -12.87
N ILE A 26 5.67 -8.63 -11.81
CA ILE A 26 5.07 -8.28 -10.52
C ILE A 26 5.79 -7.09 -9.88
N ALA A 27 7.12 -7.08 -9.90
CA ALA A 27 7.91 -5.97 -9.38
C ALA A 27 7.62 -4.66 -10.12
N LEU A 28 7.52 -4.71 -11.45
CA LEU A 28 7.18 -3.57 -12.29
C LEU A 28 5.77 -3.04 -12.01
N LEU A 29 4.78 -3.92 -11.93
CA LEU A 29 3.39 -3.56 -11.62
C LEU A 29 3.27 -2.94 -10.22
N THR A 30 3.91 -3.55 -9.21
CA THR A 30 3.90 -3.05 -7.84
C THR A 30 4.55 -1.67 -7.75
N SER A 31 5.69 -1.48 -8.44
CA SER A 31 6.39 -0.20 -8.49
C SER A 31 5.58 0.88 -9.22
N ALA A 32 4.96 0.53 -10.35
CA ALA A 32 4.13 1.46 -11.12
C ALA A 32 2.88 1.90 -10.33
N LEU A 33 2.19 0.97 -9.67
CA LEU A 33 1.06 1.26 -8.80
C LEU A 33 1.46 2.13 -7.60
N GLY A 34 2.59 1.82 -6.96
CA GLY A 34 3.14 2.63 -5.86
C GLY A 34 3.47 4.06 -6.30
N MET A 35 4.09 4.22 -7.47
CA MET A 35 4.43 5.54 -8.02
C MET A 35 3.18 6.34 -8.40
N LEU A 36 2.19 5.70 -9.04
CA LEU A 36 0.92 6.33 -9.39
C LEU A 36 0.16 6.78 -8.14
N TRP A 37 0.10 5.93 -7.13
CA TRP A 37 -0.55 6.24 -5.86
C TRP A 37 0.14 7.39 -5.12
N TYR A 38 1.49 7.41 -5.08
CA TYR A 38 2.26 8.51 -4.52
C TYR A 38 1.96 9.84 -5.22
N TRP A 39 2.02 9.85 -6.55
CA TRP A 39 1.79 11.05 -7.35
C TRP A 39 0.36 11.58 -7.16
N THR A 40 -0.65 10.71 -7.24
CA THR A 40 -2.06 11.09 -7.06
C THR A 40 -2.34 11.54 -5.62
N GLY A 41 -1.83 10.80 -4.63
CA GLY A 41 -2.00 11.10 -3.21
C GLY A 41 -1.33 12.42 -2.81
N SER A 42 -0.10 12.66 -3.25
CA SER A 42 0.65 13.89 -2.99
C SER A 42 -0.05 15.12 -3.59
N ASN A 43 -0.53 15.03 -4.83
CA ASN A 43 -1.25 16.11 -5.47
C ASN A 43 -2.61 16.41 -4.78
N ALA A 44 -3.36 15.37 -4.43
CA ALA A 44 -4.64 15.53 -3.74
C ALA A 44 -4.46 16.16 -2.35
N VAL A 45 -3.48 15.70 -1.57
CA VAL A 45 -3.17 16.29 -0.25
C VAL A 45 -2.68 17.72 -0.39
N SER A 46 -1.87 18.02 -1.40
CA SER A 46 -1.40 19.38 -1.66
C SER A 46 -2.56 20.33 -1.97
N ALA A 47 -3.48 19.95 -2.84
CA ALA A 47 -4.64 20.78 -3.19
C ALA A 47 -5.60 20.97 -2.00
N LEU A 48 -5.89 19.88 -1.26
CA LEU A 48 -6.74 19.94 -0.07
C LEU A 48 -6.12 20.81 1.03
N SER A 49 -4.81 20.70 1.24
CA SER A 49 -4.09 21.51 2.23
C SER A 49 -4.12 22.99 1.89
N GLU A 50 -3.98 23.34 0.61
CA GLU A 50 -4.08 24.73 0.14
C GLU A 50 -5.48 25.31 0.44
N GLN A 51 -6.54 24.57 0.11
CA GLN A 51 -7.91 24.96 0.41
C GLN A 51 -8.16 25.13 1.92
N VAL A 52 -7.66 24.20 2.75
CA VAL A 52 -7.78 24.29 4.22
C VAL A 52 -7.03 25.50 4.76
N MET A 53 -5.85 25.81 4.23
CA MET A 53 -5.06 26.98 4.67
C MET A 53 -5.75 28.29 4.28
N GLU A 54 -6.31 28.39 3.07
CA GLU A 54 -7.11 29.53 2.64
C GLU A 54 -8.34 29.72 3.54
N GLU A 55 -9.08 28.64 3.84
CA GLU A 55 -10.22 28.67 4.76
C GLU A 55 -9.81 29.14 6.17
N LYS A 56 -8.65 28.69 6.65
CA LYS A 56 -8.13 29.16 7.96
C LYS A 56 -7.77 30.64 7.93
N ALA A 57 -7.10 31.13 6.87
CA ALA A 57 -6.79 32.55 6.71
C ALA A 57 -8.08 33.39 6.62
N GLU A 58 -9.08 32.92 5.88
CA GLU A 58 -10.42 33.52 5.80
C GLU A 58 -11.10 33.57 7.18
N ARG A 59 -11.06 32.46 7.91
CA ARG A 59 -11.65 32.37 9.24
C ARG A 59 -11.00 33.37 10.24
N ILE A 60 -9.67 33.51 10.16
CA ILE A 60 -8.97 34.55 10.96
C ILE A 60 -9.51 35.94 10.60
N ALA A 61 -9.63 36.22 9.30
CA ALA A 61 -10.14 37.50 8.80
C ALA A 61 -11.55 37.82 9.32
N LEU A 62 -12.45 36.83 9.22
CA LEU A 62 -13.83 36.98 9.73
C LEU A 62 -13.88 37.19 11.23
N ILE A 63 -13.00 36.57 12.00
CA ILE A 63 -12.95 36.79 13.46
C ILE A 63 -12.40 38.15 13.79
N VAL A 64 -11.39 38.66 13.07
CA VAL A 64 -10.91 40.03 13.20
C VAL A 64 -12.05 41.00 12.94
N ASP A 65 -12.75 40.86 11.83
CA ASP A 65 -13.87 41.73 11.48
C ASP A 65 -14.96 41.70 12.56
N ARG A 66 -15.39 40.51 12.97
CA ARG A 66 -16.38 40.32 14.05
C ARG A 66 -15.93 40.94 15.39
N HIS A 67 -14.63 40.89 15.70
CA HIS A 67 -14.07 41.44 16.93
C HIS A 67 -14.08 42.96 16.91
N LEU A 68 -13.81 43.58 15.77
CA LEU A 68 -13.70 45.03 15.60
C LEU A 68 -15.04 45.72 15.27
N TYR A 69 -15.98 44.99 14.64
CA TYR A 69 -17.26 45.55 14.17
C TYR A 69 -18.08 46.31 15.24
N PRO A 70 -18.22 45.83 16.48
CA PRO A 70 -19.03 46.50 17.51
C PRO A 70 -18.57 47.92 17.84
N SER A 71 -17.28 48.21 17.61
CA SER A 71 -16.70 49.53 17.93
C SER A 71 -17.42 50.72 17.29
N SER A 72 -17.99 50.51 16.08
CA SER A 72 -18.79 51.55 15.43
C SER A 72 -20.06 51.89 16.22
N ALA A 73 -20.76 50.83 16.65
CA ALA A 73 -21.97 50.96 17.45
C ALA A 73 -21.67 51.57 18.85
N VAL A 74 -20.50 51.21 19.44
CA VAL A 74 -20.05 51.79 20.71
C VAL A 74 -19.89 53.31 20.61
N LEU A 75 -19.21 53.80 19.56
CA LEU A 75 -19.03 55.23 19.36
C LEU A 75 -20.37 55.94 19.14
N GLU A 76 -21.27 55.37 18.36
CA GLU A 76 -22.59 55.93 18.07
C GLU A 76 -23.50 55.89 19.29
N ALA A 77 -23.45 54.83 20.12
CA ALA A 77 -24.20 54.76 21.38
C ALA A 77 -23.69 55.74 22.44
N ALA A 78 -22.37 55.97 22.48
CA ALA A 78 -21.78 56.96 23.42
C ALA A 78 -22.10 58.39 23.03
N PHE A 79 -21.95 58.71 21.74
CA PHE A 79 -22.15 60.05 21.20
C PHE A 79 -22.83 59.96 19.82
N PRO A 80 -24.15 59.99 19.73
CA PRO A 80 -24.86 59.94 18.46
C PRO A 80 -24.41 61.03 17.49
N SER A 81 -24.32 60.71 16.22
CA SER A 81 -23.93 61.65 15.18
C SER A 81 -24.91 62.80 15.07
N GLY A 82 -24.41 64.06 15.09
CA GLY A 82 -25.23 65.25 15.03
C GLY A 82 -25.69 65.83 16.41
N GLU A 83 -25.40 65.10 17.49
CA GLU A 83 -25.69 65.58 18.83
C GLU A 83 -24.56 66.53 19.35
N SER A 84 -24.92 67.66 19.95
CA SER A 84 -23.95 68.55 20.56
C SER A 84 -23.50 68.05 21.92
N VAL A 85 -22.21 68.22 22.22
CA VAL A 85 -21.60 67.81 23.47
C VAL A 85 -21.37 69.11 24.33
N PRO A 86 -21.55 69.04 25.66
CA PRO A 86 -21.26 70.13 26.50
C PRO A 86 -19.77 70.51 26.44
N ALA A 87 -19.48 71.80 26.34
CA ALA A 87 -18.11 72.35 26.33
C ALA A 87 -17.39 72.05 27.66
N ASP A 88 -18.15 72.01 28.78
CA ASP A 88 -17.67 71.56 30.08
C ASP A 88 -18.38 70.30 30.55
N ILE A 89 -17.60 69.26 30.85
CA ILE A 89 -18.15 67.98 31.26
C ILE A 89 -18.70 67.96 32.69
N ARG A 90 -18.31 68.91 33.56
CA ARG A 90 -18.61 68.92 34.99
C ARG A 90 -20.10 68.92 35.28
N ASP A 91 -20.86 69.69 34.53
CA ASP A 91 -22.29 69.82 34.72
C ASP A 91 -23.11 68.66 34.13
N HIS A 92 -22.46 67.77 33.42
CA HIS A 92 -23.11 66.72 32.67
C HIS A 92 -22.59 65.28 32.99
N ILE A 93 -21.77 65.13 34.06
CA ILE A 93 -21.16 63.88 34.45
C ILE A 93 -22.18 62.71 34.54
N PRO A 94 -23.35 62.84 35.22
CA PRO A 94 -24.32 61.74 35.31
C PRO A 94 -24.86 61.30 33.95
N ALA A 95 -25.15 62.28 33.07
CA ALA A 95 -25.63 61.98 31.72
C ALA A 95 -24.55 61.28 30.87
N LEU A 96 -23.28 61.68 30.99
CA LEU A 96 -22.15 61.06 30.31
C LEU A 96 -21.90 59.68 30.85
N ILE A 97 -21.99 59.43 32.16
CA ILE A 97 -21.89 58.08 32.75
C ILE A 97 -22.95 57.18 32.15
N SER A 98 -24.21 57.61 32.07
CA SER A 98 -25.31 56.82 31.51
C SER A 98 -25.07 56.47 30.06
N ARG A 99 -24.61 57.44 29.25
CA ARG A 99 -24.25 57.16 27.83
C ARG A 99 -23.10 56.15 27.69
N LEU A 100 -22.02 56.38 28.42
CA LEU A 100 -20.87 55.49 28.40
C LEU A 100 -21.22 54.10 28.96
N TRP A 101 -22.14 54.04 29.94
CA TRP A 101 -22.65 52.78 30.46
C TRP A 101 -23.38 51.95 29.39
N VAL A 102 -24.29 52.59 28.65
CA VAL A 102 -24.99 51.94 27.52
C VAL A 102 -24.01 51.53 26.44
N ALA A 103 -23.13 52.43 26.02
CA ALA A 103 -22.12 52.13 25.01
C ALA A 103 -21.20 50.96 25.41
N SER A 104 -20.75 50.91 26.67
CA SER A 104 -19.90 49.85 27.19
C SER A 104 -20.58 48.49 27.25
N SER A 105 -21.93 48.41 27.17
CA SER A 105 -22.66 47.15 27.10
C SER A 105 -22.51 46.44 25.73
N LEU A 106 -22.05 47.16 24.73
CA LEU A 106 -21.75 46.65 23.40
C LEU A 106 -20.34 46.05 23.29
N HIS A 107 -19.49 46.26 24.30
CA HIS A 107 -18.17 45.63 24.36
C HIS A 107 -18.29 44.11 24.59
N THR A 108 -17.46 43.37 23.92
CA THR A 108 -17.42 41.91 24.03
C THR A 108 -16.31 41.41 24.95
N GLN A 109 -15.35 42.26 25.27
CA GLN A 109 -14.18 41.91 26.08
C GLN A 109 -14.09 42.75 27.36
N PRO A 110 -13.61 42.18 28.48
CA PRO A 110 -13.60 42.86 29.78
C PRO A 110 -12.58 44.01 29.87
N ASN A 111 -11.66 44.14 28.91
CA ASN A 111 -10.63 45.17 28.89
C ASN A 111 -10.94 46.32 27.93
N ASP A 112 -12.08 46.30 27.26
CA ASP A 112 -12.48 47.35 26.35
C ASP A 112 -12.95 48.58 27.13
N TYR A 113 -12.61 49.77 26.62
CA TYR A 113 -12.97 51.05 27.20
C TYR A 113 -13.76 51.87 26.20
N VAL A 114 -14.67 52.72 26.73
CA VAL A 114 -15.25 53.80 25.96
C VAL A 114 -14.99 55.10 26.68
N TYR A 115 -14.60 56.15 25.97
CA TYR A 115 -14.21 57.39 26.58
C TYR A 115 -14.41 58.60 25.66
N TYR A 116 -14.45 59.79 26.31
CA TYR A 116 -14.52 61.03 25.65
C TYR A 116 -13.51 61.98 26.28
N ALA A 117 -12.90 62.84 25.45
CA ALA A 117 -12.16 64.02 25.97
C ALA A 117 -12.43 65.22 25.09
N ASN A 118 -12.48 66.37 25.72
CA ASN A 118 -12.74 67.67 25.06
C ASN A 118 -11.45 68.47 24.79
N VAL A 119 -11.59 69.51 23.98
CA VAL A 119 -10.47 70.40 23.65
C VAL A 119 -9.94 71.17 24.89
N ALA A 120 -10.72 71.29 25.98
CA ALA A 120 -10.30 71.89 27.26
C ALA A 120 -9.41 70.95 28.10
N GLY A 121 -9.16 69.73 27.66
CA GLY A 121 -8.32 68.72 28.34
C GLY A 121 -9.04 67.97 29.47
N GLN A 122 -10.37 68.10 29.55
CA GLN A 122 -11.21 67.26 30.41
C GLN A 122 -11.44 65.93 29.75
N GLY A 123 -11.72 64.92 30.56
CA GLY A 123 -11.97 63.55 30.01
C GLY A 123 -12.78 62.66 30.95
N ILE A 124 -13.59 61.80 30.37
CA ILE A 124 -14.38 60.77 31.05
C ILE A 124 -14.24 59.47 30.32
N ALA A 125 -14.00 58.41 31.06
CA ALA A 125 -13.87 57.03 30.47
C ALA A 125 -14.57 56.05 31.38
N LEU A 126 -15.17 55.00 30.76
CA LEU A 126 -15.80 53.92 31.47
C LEU A 126 -15.30 52.59 30.95
N LYS A 127 -14.88 51.72 31.87
CA LYS A 127 -14.59 50.32 31.65
C LYS A 127 -15.63 49.48 32.39
N ARG A 128 -16.29 48.57 31.71
CA ARG A 128 -17.16 47.59 32.35
C ARG A 128 -16.32 46.48 32.96
N LEU A 129 -16.43 46.22 34.27
CA LEU A 129 -15.75 45.14 34.97
C LEU A 129 -16.62 43.88 35.05
N THR A 130 -17.90 44.07 35.36
CA THR A 130 -18.96 43.06 35.32
C THR A 130 -20.23 43.69 34.72
N PRO A 131 -21.31 42.95 34.42
CA PRO A 131 -22.56 43.54 33.97
C PRO A 131 -23.10 44.66 34.89
N GLU A 132 -22.82 44.59 36.19
CA GLU A 132 -23.33 45.48 37.22
C GLU A 132 -22.29 46.50 37.72
N LEU A 133 -20.98 46.27 37.43
CA LEU A 133 -19.90 47.10 37.98
C LEU A 133 -19.02 47.67 36.88
N GLY A 134 -18.80 48.96 36.92
CA GLY A 134 -17.87 49.67 36.04
C GLY A 134 -16.81 50.45 36.82
N GLN A 135 -15.67 50.69 36.18
CA GLN A 135 -14.64 51.63 36.62
C GLN A 135 -14.74 52.90 35.77
N LEU A 136 -15.08 53.98 36.41
CA LEU A 136 -15.11 55.33 35.82
C LEU A 136 -13.75 55.98 36.02
N ARG A 137 -13.23 56.65 35.00
CA ARG A 137 -12.04 57.49 35.05
C ARG A 137 -12.46 58.90 34.68
N LEU A 138 -12.20 59.83 35.55
CA LEU A 138 -12.67 61.25 35.42
C LEU A 138 -11.51 62.19 35.54
N LYS A 139 -11.43 63.17 34.63
CA LYS A 139 -10.52 64.34 34.66
C LYS A 139 -11.32 65.57 34.39
N THR A 140 -11.51 66.42 35.42
CA THR A 140 -12.40 67.61 35.36
C THR A 140 -11.67 68.85 34.92
N ARG A 141 -10.34 68.95 35.09
CA ARG A 141 -9.50 70.08 34.63
C ARG A 141 -8.21 69.59 34.00
N ALA A 142 -7.66 70.30 33.03
CA ALA A 142 -6.42 69.98 32.35
C ALA A 142 -5.22 69.79 33.31
N SER A 143 -5.16 70.59 34.39
CA SER A 143 -4.08 70.52 35.38
C SER A 143 -4.25 69.45 36.46
N GLU A 144 -5.40 68.77 36.50
CA GLU A 144 -5.70 67.78 37.53
C GLU A 144 -5.26 66.38 37.07
N HIS A 145 -4.93 65.51 38.04
CA HIS A 145 -4.73 64.09 37.83
C HIS A 145 -6.07 63.38 37.60
N ARG A 146 -6.09 62.35 36.85
CA ARG A 146 -7.27 61.55 36.57
C ARG A 146 -7.64 60.73 37.81
N SER A 147 -8.90 60.77 38.22
CA SER A 147 -9.44 60.04 39.37
C SER A 147 -10.23 58.82 38.90
N TYR A 148 -10.16 57.74 39.66
CA TYR A 148 -10.85 56.48 39.44
C TYR A 148 -12.01 56.37 40.44
N PHE A 149 -13.13 55.84 39.93
CA PHE A 149 -14.34 55.62 40.73
C PHE A 149 -14.93 54.25 40.34
N LYS A 150 -15.55 53.59 41.32
CA LYS A 150 -16.43 52.45 41.08
C LYS A 150 -17.84 52.95 40.84
N VAL A 151 -18.53 52.37 39.85
CA VAL A 151 -19.91 52.71 39.50
C VAL A 151 -20.69 51.38 39.42
N ALA A 152 -21.71 51.22 40.27
CA ALA A 152 -22.53 50.02 40.40
C ALA A 152 -23.84 50.13 39.62
N GLY A 153 -23.77 50.53 38.36
CA GLY A 153 -24.92 50.69 37.48
C GLY A 153 -25.01 52.04 36.81
N MET A 154 -25.91 52.25 35.88
CA MET A 154 -26.03 53.39 35.00
C MET A 154 -26.38 54.70 35.79
N HIS A 155 -27.10 54.55 36.87
CA HIS A 155 -27.58 55.68 37.69
C HIS A 155 -26.98 55.75 39.12
N ALA A 156 -25.99 54.83 39.36
CA ALA A 156 -25.34 54.82 40.67
C ALA A 156 -24.35 56.01 40.83
N GLU A 157 -24.27 56.54 42.04
CA GLU A 157 -23.26 57.52 42.34
C GLU A 157 -21.86 56.89 42.29
N PRO A 158 -20.90 57.63 41.66
CA PRO A 158 -19.53 57.15 41.59
C PRO A 158 -18.86 57.17 42.97
N VAL A 159 -18.32 55.99 43.36
CA VAL A 159 -17.56 55.88 44.62
C VAL A 159 -16.07 56.02 44.32
N TYR A 160 -15.42 57.00 44.92
CA TYR A 160 -13.97 57.24 44.72
C TYR A 160 -13.13 56.03 45.10
N GLU A 161 -12.17 55.73 44.29
CA GLU A 161 -11.26 54.56 44.47
C GLU A 161 -9.79 55.03 44.64
N SER A 162 -9.30 55.86 43.71
CA SER A 162 -7.90 56.27 43.68
C SER A 162 -7.69 57.44 42.71
N THR A 163 -6.50 58.06 42.76
CA THR A 163 -6.06 59.06 41.78
C THR A 163 -4.76 58.58 41.11
N GLU A 164 -4.64 58.83 39.83
CA GLU A 164 -3.47 58.48 39.04
C GLU A 164 -2.25 59.31 39.42
N ILE A 165 -1.07 58.70 39.54
CA ILE A 165 0.16 59.39 39.92
C ILE A 165 0.66 60.31 38.80
N ASN A 166 0.56 59.81 37.53
CA ASN A 166 1.03 60.55 36.36
C ASN A 166 -0.07 61.46 35.80
N LEU A 167 0.33 62.66 35.35
CA LEU A 167 -0.60 63.57 34.68
C LEU A 167 -0.97 63.02 33.31
N PHE A 168 -2.21 62.59 33.14
CA PHE A 168 -2.76 62.17 31.88
C PHE A 168 -3.26 63.30 31.04
N GLU A 169 -2.68 63.56 29.88
CA GLU A 169 -3.11 64.61 28.95
C GLU A 169 -3.74 63.96 27.70
N PRO A 170 -5.09 63.97 27.58
CA PRO A 170 -5.77 63.23 26.48
C PRO A 170 -5.46 63.83 25.11
N ARG A 171 -5.26 65.13 24.99
CA ARG A 171 -5.01 65.82 23.71
C ARG A 171 -3.66 65.41 23.07
N GLN A 172 -2.73 64.92 23.87
CA GLN A 172 -1.43 64.43 23.38
C GLN A 172 -1.46 62.98 22.90
N ARG A 173 -2.55 62.27 23.14
CA ARG A 173 -2.65 60.87 22.81
C ARG A 173 -2.92 60.67 21.32
N PRO A 174 -2.40 59.61 20.71
CA PRO A 174 -2.55 59.34 19.27
C PRO A 174 -4.00 59.38 18.80
N TRP A 175 -4.91 58.73 19.54
CA TRP A 175 -6.32 58.67 19.20
C TRP A 175 -6.99 60.07 19.12
N PHE A 176 -6.60 61.02 20.00
CA PHE A 176 -7.16 62.36 19.99
C PHE A 176 -6.62 63.17 18.81
N LYS A 177 -5.28 63.15 18.60
CA LYS A 177 -4.64 63.91 17.51
C LYS A 177 -5.15 63.44 16.14
N LEU A 178 -5.09 62.14 15.87
CA LEU A 178 -5.52 61.60 14.60
C LEU A 178 -7.00 61.85 14.33
N ALA A 179 -7.90 61.64 15.31
CA ALA A 179 -9.31 61.86 15.11
C ALA A 179 -9.67 63.36 15.01
N ALA A 180 -8.98 64.26 15.72
CA ALA A 180 -9.20 65.69 15.62
C ALA A 180 -8.93 66.23 14.21
N GLU A 181 -7.95 65.67 13.51
CA GLU A 181 -7.52 66.07 12.15
C GLU A 181 -8.32 65.36 11.04
N SER A 182 -9.00 64.26 11.34
CA SER A 182 -9.74 63.46 10.36
C SER A 182 -11.21 63.87 10.27
N ALA A 183 -11.76 63.89 9.04
CA ALA A 183 -13.21 64.01 8.82
C ALA A 183 -13.97 62.72 9.14
N ASP A 184 -13.32 61.57 8.92
CA ASP A 184 -13.89 60.24 9.09
C ASP A 184 -13.55 59.63 10.44
N VAL A 185 -14.26 58.57 10.80
CA VAL A 185 -13.92 57.72 11.94
C VAL A 185 -12.58 57.04 11.63
N ILE A 186 -11.63 57.11 12.57
CA ILE A 186 -10.29 56.57 12.40
C ILE A 186 -10.04 55.32 13.25
N TRP A 187 -9.07 54.54 12.83
CA TRP A 187 -8.36 53.59 13.65
C TRP A 187 -6.95 54.13 13.95
N THR A 188 -6.48 53.98 15.20
CA THR A 188 -5.05 54.18 15.47
C THR A 188 -4.24 52.97 15.00
N PRO A 189 -2.91 53.09 14.80
CA PRO A 189 -2.04 51.90 14.86
C PRO A 189 -2.24 51.16 16.19
N ALA A 190 -2.05 49.83 16.21
CA ALA A 190 -2.11 49.11 17.47
C ALA A 190 -0.96 49.57 18.40
N TYR A 191 -1.26 49.77 19.67
CA TYR A 191 -0.27 50.21 20.67
C TYR A 191 -0.49 49.49 22.01
N ILE A 192 0.54 49.55 22.86
CA ILE A 192 0.44 48.99 24.21
C ILE A 192 -0.26 49.99 25.11
N ASP A 193 -1.43 49.65 25.66
CA ASP A 193 -2.15 50.48 26.60
C ASP A 193 -1.35 50.68 27.89
N PHE A 194 -1.29 51.92 28.32
CA PHE A 194 -0.51 52.31 29.48
C PHE A 194 -1.00 51.66 30.79
N SER A 195 -2.31 51.48 30.93
CA SER A 195 -2.94 50.94 32.14
C SER A 195 -3.09 49.42 32.10
N ALA A 196 -3.63 48.88 31.00
CA ALA A 196 -3.87 47.44 30.84
C ALA A 196 -2.59 46.66 30.51
N LYS A 197 -1.56 47.38 30.00
CA LYS A 197 -0.30 46.75 29.51
C LYS A 197 -0.55 45.62 28.53
N ASP A 198 -1.55 45.84 27.69
CA ASP A 198 -2.01 44.92 26.67
C ASP A 198 -2.02 45.62 25.30
N LEU A 199 -1.99 44.87 24.20
CA LEU A 199 -2.10 45.46 22.89
C LEU A 199 -3.54 45.83 22.60
N VAL A 200 -3.76 47.09 22.22
CA VAL A 200 -5.08 47.64 21.95
C VAL A 200 -5.10 48.37 20.61
N LEU A 201 -6.27 48.37 19.99
CA LEU A 201 -6.59 49.18 18.82
C LEU A 201 -7.69 50.17 19.22
N THR A 202 -7.50 51.44 18.92
CA THR A 202 -8.49 52.48 19.24
C THR A 202 -9.25 52.90 18.01
N ARG A 203 -10.58 52.89 18.10
CA ARG A 203 -11.45 53.54 17.13
C ARG A 203 -11.88 54.89 17.70
N ALA A 204 -11.74 55.97 16.92
CA ALA A 204 -12.01 57.32 17.41
C ALA A 204 -12.71 58.18 16.35
N ARG A 205 -13.51 59.10 16.83
CA ARG A 205 -14.25 60.05 16.00
C ARG A 205 -14.25 61.44 16.68
N ARG A 206 -14.00 62.49 15.86
CA ARG A 206 -14.16 63.87 16.31
C ARG A 206 -15.62 64.20 16.51
N ILE A 207 -15.88 65.09 17.47
CA ILE A 207 -17.20 65.69 17.75
C ILE A 207 -17.13 67.17 17.49
N LEU A 208 -18.05 67.62 16.65
CA LEU A 208 -18.11 69.02 16.24
C LEU A 208 -19.32 69.72 16.89
N SER A 209 -19.17 70.99 17.21
CA SER A 209 -20.29 71.85 17.57
C SER A 209 -21.22 72.06 16.38
N SER A 210 -22.40 72.61 16.62
CA SER A 210 -23.33 73.02 15.56
C SER A 210 -22.73 74.09 14.59
N LYS A 211 -21.61 74.76 14.99
CA LYS A 211 -20.84 75.70 14.18
C LYS A 211 -19.64 75.08 13.50
N GLY A 212 -19.51 73.76 13.51
CA GLY A 212 -18.39 73.03 12.87
C GLY A 212 -17.05 73.13 13.59
N ARG A 213 -16.99 73.64 14.82
CA ARG A 213 -15.76 73.68 15.63
C ARG A 213 -15.57 72.36 16.35
N LEU A 214 -14.32 71.95 16.50
CA LEU A 214 -13.96 70.75 17.29
C LEU A 214 -14.31 71.01 18.78
N GLU A 215 -15.15 70.12 19.32
CA GLU A 215 -15.51 70.11 20.76
C GLU A 215 -14.72 69.05 21.52
N GLY A 216 -14.46 67.93 20.88
CA GLY A 216 -13.72 66.81 21.47
C GLY A 216 -13.63 65.58 20.57
N VAL A 217 -13.20 64.50 21.17
CA VAL A 217 -13.08 63.22 20.52
C VAL A 217 -13.69 62.12 21.40
N VAL A 218 -14.54 61.30 20.82
CA VAL A 218 -15.03 60.04 21.42
C VAL A 218 -14.20 58.91 20.89
N ALA A 219 -13.84 57.96 21.75
CA ALA A 219 -13.04 56.82 21.36
C ALA A 219 -13.40 55.56 22.14
N THR A 220 -13.06 54.44 21.58
CA THR A 220 -13.17 53.13 22.23
C THR A 220 -11.92 52.31 21.95
N ASP A 221 -11.35 51.75 23.02
CA ASP A 221 -10.24 50.81 22.95
C ASP A 221 -10.79 49.39 22.88
N ILE A 222 -10.21 48.61 22.00
CA ILE A 222 -10.49 47.17 21.82
C ILE A 222 -9.23 46.41 22.13
N SER A 223 -9.30 45.51 23.12
CA SER A 223 -8.20 44.63 23.47
C SER A 223 -8.00 43.58 22.40
N LEU A 224 -6.76 43.41 21.97
CA LEU A 224 -6.38 42.38 20.98
C LEU A 224 -6.00 41.06 21.65
N ARG A 225 -6.14 40.94 22.96
CA ARG A 225 -5.84 39.71 23.72
C ARG A 225 -6.64 38.53 23.24
N ALA A 226 -7.95 38.66 23.12
CA ALA A 226 -8.83 37.57 22.67
C ALA A 226 -8.49 37.10 21.24
N LEU A 227 -8.04 38.03 20.38
CA LEU A 227 -7.59 37.72 19.04
C LEU A 227 -6.28 36.93 19.07
N ASN A 228 -5.34 37.33 19.93
CA ASN A 228 -4.09 36.59 20.12
C ASN A 228 -4.35 35.19 20.72
N GLU A 229 -5.23 35.05 21.70
CA GLU A 229 -5.63 33.78 22.29
C GLU A 229 -6.26 32.85 21.24
N PHE A 230 -7.15 33.41 20.39
CA PHE A 230 -7.75 32.65 19.30
C PHE A 230 -6.69 32.14 18.31
N VAL A 231 -5.77 32.99 17.84
CA VAL A 231 -4.72 32.60 16.90
C VAL A 231 -3.78 31.59 17.54
N ASN A 232 -3.47 31.76 18.81
CA ASN A 232 -2.61 30.85 19.57
C ASN A 232 -3.21 29.43 19.71
N GLN A 233 -4.54 29.31 19.77
CA GLN A 233 -5.26 28.04 19.85
C GLN A 233 -5.49 27.38 18.50
N LEU A 234 -5.13 28.03 17.39
CA LEU A 234 -5.26 27.43 16.06
C LEU A 234 -4.26 26.28 15.88
N HIS A 235 -4.78 25.08 15.88
CA HIS A 235 -4.01 23.90 15.54
C HIS A 235 -3.96 23.75 14.01
N LEU A 236 -2.78 23.91 13.43
CA LEU A 236 -2.53 23.76 11.99
C LEU A 236 -1.82 22.44 11.69
N SER A 237 -0.60 22.32 12.19
CA SER A 237 0.26 21.14 12.16
C SER A 237 1.32 21.29 13.26
N GLU A 238 2.21 20.34 13.43
CA GLU A 238 3.26 20.38 14.46
C GLU A 238 4.15 21.62 14.33
N HIS A 239 4.52 21.99 13.11
CA HIS A 239 5.40 23.13 12.82
C HIS A 239 4.65 24.28 12.10
N GLY A 240 3.34 24.16 11.86
CA GLY A 240 2.55 25.21 11.21
C GLY A 240 2.37 26.43 12.10
N ARG A 241 2.32 27.63 11.50
CA ARG A 241 2.12 28.90 12.17
C ARG A 241 1.00 29.72 11.54
N ALA A 242 0.17 30.31 12.38
CA ALA A 242 -0.74 31.36 11.98
C ALA A 242 -0.37 32.65 12.71
N PHE A 243 -0.47 33.77 12.02
CA PHE A 243 -0.21 35.08 12.64
C PHE A 243 -0.95 36.20 11.91
N ILE A 244 -1.12 37.31 12.59
CA ILE A 244 -1.68 38.54 12.04
C ILE A 244 -0.62 39.63 12.19
N ILE A 245 -0.34 40.34 11.10
CA ILE A 245 0.65 41.42 11.06
C ILE A 245 0.05 42.71 10.52
N GLU A 246 0.62 43.83 10.95
CA GLU A 246 0.46 45.16 10.33
C GLU A 246 1.43 45.31 9.13
N ALA A 247 1.22 46.32 8.32
CA ALA A 247 2.04 46.62 7.15
C ALA A 247 3.53 46.86 7.48
N ASP A 248 3.84 47.32 8.68
CA ASP A 248 5.20 47.53 9.19
C ASP A 248 5.86 46.22 9.71
N GLY A 249 5.16 45.09 9.66
CA GLY A 249 5.61 43.79 10.17
C GLY A 249 5.38 43.57 11.66
N SER A 250 4.74 44.53 12.37
CA SER A 250 4.41 44.36 13.78
C SER A 250 3.36 43.27 13.97
N LEU A 251 3.59 42.34 14.90
CA LEU A 251 2.68 41.24 15.22
C LEU A 251 1.47 41.75 16.04
N ILE A 252 0.29 41.39 15.59
CA ILE A 252 -0.97 41.55 16.31
C ILE A 252 -1.26 40.29 17.12
N ALA A 253 -1.08 39.14 16.51
CA ALA A 253 -1.29 37.84 17.11
C ALA A 253 -0.40 36.81 16.42
N ALA A 254 0.04 35.78 17.14
CA ALA A 254 0.83 34.68 16.56
C ALA A 254 0.65 33.37 17.34
N THR A 255 0.69 32.25 16.62
CA THR A 255 0.69 30.92 17.23
C THR A 255 2.01 30.69 17.98
N GLY A 256 1.92 30.28 19.24
CA GLY A 256 3.07 29.82 20.03
C GLY A 256 3.97 30.91 20.56
N MET A 257 3.61 32.19 20.38
CA MET A 257 4.39 33.30 20.90
C MET A 257 3.52 34.48 21.35
N PRO A 258 4.01 35.29 22.32
CA PRO A 258 3.32 36.51 22.71
C PRO A 258 3.47 37.58 21.61
N ASN A 259 2.52 38.52 21.55
CA ASN A 259 2.59 39.70 20.68
C ASN A 259 3.31 40.92 21.34
N ILE A 260 3.63 40.80 22.62
CA ILE A 260 4.34 41.80 23.43
C ILE A 260 5.45 41.10 24.19
N HIS A 261 6.62 41.67 24.25
CA HIS A 261 7.71 41.20 25.10
C HIS A 261 8.19 42.30 26.05
N ARG A 262 8.81 41.93 27.15
CA ARG A 262 9.42 42.87 28.10
C ARG A 262 10.92 42.94 27.84
N ARG A 263 11.42 44.14 27.56
CA ARG A 263 12.86 44.41 27.41
C ARG A 263 13.59 44.29 28.76
N GLU A 264 14.89 44.24 28.72
CA GLU A 264 15.74 44.20 29.92
C GLU A 264 15.58 45.41 30.81
N ASP A 265 15.27 46.60 30.23
CA ASP A 265 14.97 47.84 30.94
C ASP A 265 13.58 47.85 31.59
N GLY A 266 12.80 46.80 31.45
CA GLY A 266 11.46 46.66 31.98
C GLY A 266 10.36 47.26 31.12
N GLN A 267 10.67 47.91 30.00
CA GLN A 267 9.71 48.44 29.06
C GLN A 267 9.06 47.32 28.24
N LEU A 268 7.78 47.52 27.90
CA LEU A 268 7.04 46.63 27.03
C LEU A 268 7.20 47.07 25.58
N GLU A 269 7.52 46.15 24.71
CA GLU A 269 7.69 46.37 23.28
C GLU A 269 6.86 45.39 22.47
N ARG A 270 6.35 45.84 21.32
CA ARG A 270 5.64 44.96 20.37
C ARG A 270 6.61 44.03 19.68
N MET A 271 6.19 42.79 19.49
CA MET A 271 6.94 41.83 18.68
C MET A 271 6.79 42.18 17.20
N SER A 272 7.86 41.96 16.44
CA SER A 272 7.87 42.11 14.98
C SER A 272 8.14 40.77 14.30
N ALA A 273 7.46 40.52 13.21
CA ALA A 273 7.68 39.35 12.37
C ALA A 273 9.09 39.34 11.74
N ALA A 274 9.62 40.54 11.40
CA ALA A 274 10.97 40.70 10.84
C ALA A 274 12.09 40.25 11.81
N ASN A 275 11.88 40.45 13.11
CA ASN A 275 12.84 40.11 14.16
C ASN A 275 12.32 38.98 15.06
N SER A 276 11.44 38.14 14.52
CA SER A 276 10.87 37.02 15.25
C SER A 276 11.94 35.98 15.63
N GLN A 277 11.83 35.45 16.85
CA GLN A 277 12.64 34.29 17.27
C GLN A 277 12.21 32.98 16.58
N ASP A 278 11.03 32.96 15.98
CA ASP A 278 10.56 31.83 15.16
C ASP A 278 11.02 32.02 13.70
N PRO A 279 11.96 31.20 13.21
CA PRO A 279 12.54 31.37 11.88
C PRO A 279 11.49 31.19 10.77
N LEU A 280 10.40 30.44 11.01
CA LEU A 280 9.32 30.26 10.05
C LEU A 280 8.56 31.59 9.86
N ILE A 281 8.21 32.29 10.94
CA ILE A 281 7.50 33.56 10.85
C ILE A 281 8.35 34.61 10.14
N GLN A 282 9.65 34.68 10.44
CA GLN A 282 10.58 35.59 9.79
C GLN A 282 10.67 35.31 8.28
N ALA A 283 10.94 34.07 7.88
CA ALA A 283 11.06 33.67 6.47
C ALA A 283 9.76 33.92 5.68
N VAL A 284 8.61 33.65 6.30
CA VAL A 284 7.31 33.91 5.69
C VAL A 284 7.06 35.39 5.53
N TYR A 285 7.38 36.22 6.52
CA TYR A 285 7.24 37.68 6.45
C TYR A 285 8.07 38.26 5.29
N ASP A 286 9.34 37.89 5.17
CA ASP A 286 10.24 38.32 4.10
C ASP A 286 9.66 37.98 2.71
N LYS A 287 8.97 36.86 2.58
CA LYS A 287 8.33 36.44 1.31
C LYS A 287 7.08 37.26 0.97
N ILE A 288 6.24 37.56 1.98
CA ILE A 288 4.92 38.16 1.76
C ILE A 288 4.89 39.68 1.91
N GLN A 289 5.95 40.34 2.42
CA GLN A 289 5.96 41.79 2.62
C GLN A 289 5.60 42.58 1.34
N GLY A 290 6.00 42.07 0.15
CA GLY A 290 5.60 42.67 -1.13
C GLY A 290 4.10 42.56 -1.44
N ALA A 291 3.39 41.59 -0.84
CA ALA A 291 1.97 41.38 -1.04
C ALA A 291 1.12 42.52 -0.45
N PHE A 292 1.61 43.24 0.56
CA PHE A 292 0.95 44.44 1.06
C PHE A 292 0.83 45.53 -0.01
N GLN A 293 1.77 45.59 -0.96
CA GLN A 293 1.78 46.56 -2.03
C GLN A 293 0.92 46.17 -3.23
N THR A 294 0.84 44.89 -3.51
CA THR A 294 0.22 44.34 -4.75
C THR A 294 -1.19 43.82 -4.54
N SER A 295 -1.51 43.29 -3.38
CA SER A 295 -2.84 42.75 -3.08
C SER A 295 -3.86 43.84 -2.79
N LYS A 296 -5.00 43.83 -3.50
CA LYS A 296 -6.11 44.73 -3.21
C LYS A 296 -6.83 44.26 -1.94
N SER A 297 -7.23 45.22 -1.10
CA SER A 297 -8.06 44.93 0.09
C SER A 297 -9.37 44.25 -0.32
N GLY A 298 -9.79 43.24 0.43
CA GLY A 298 -11.01 42.48 0.15
C GLY A 298 -10.91 41.54 -1.04
N ALA A 299 -9.73 41.39 -1.67
CA ALA A 299 -9.48 40.38 -2.68
C ALA A 299 -9.55 38.96 -2.05
N ALA A 300 -9.72 37.95 -2.90
CA ALA A 300 -9.62 36.56 -2.50
C ALA A 300 -8.31 36.27 -1.75
N PRO A 301 -8.26 35.23 -0.91
CA PRO A 301 -7.02 34.81 -0.28
C PRO A 301 -5.92 34.62 -1.33
N GLY A 302 -4.70 35.07 -1.02
CA GLY A 302 -3.53 34.80 -1.84
C GLY A 302 -2.78 33.60 -1.29
N THR A 303 -2.16 32.84 -2.19
CA THR A 303 -1.24 31.76 -1.81
C THR A 303 0.17 32.06 -2.32
N ALA A 304 1.17 31.60 -1.59
CA ALA A 304 2.56 31.70 -1.96
C ALA A 304 3.31 30.42 -1.55
N LEU A 305 4.33 30.07 -2.32
CA LEU A 305 5.25 29.01 -1.98
C LEU A 305 6.61 29.62 -1.63
N LEU A 306 7.14 29.26 -0.48
CA LEU A 306 8.49 29.57 -0.06
C LEU A 306 9.33 28.30 -0.26
N GLU A 307 10.28 28.37 -1.20
CA GLU A 307 11.31 27.34 -1.36
C GLU A 307 12.49 27.72 -0.49
N ASP A 308 12.69 26.97 0.58
CA ASP A 308 13.83 27.19 1.48
C ASP A 308 14.97 26.22 1.09
N ALA A 309 16.14 26.78 0.85
CA ALA A 309 17.33 26.03 0.37
C ALA A 309 17.88 25.00 1.39
N GLY A 310 17.35 24.95 2.60
CA GLY A 310 17.80 24.04 3.66
C GLY A 310 16.68 23.21 4.32
N HIS A 311 15.43 23.55 4.09
CA HIS A 311 14.26 22.95 4.76
C HIS A 311 13.11 22.76 3.77
N SER A 312 12.17 21.90 4.09
CA SER A 312 11.02 21.58 3.23
C SER A 312 10.24 22.83 2.81
N ASN A 313 9.84 22.89 1.52
CA ASN A 313 8.96 23.90 0.97
C ASN A 313 7.84 24.27 1.93
N ILE A 314 7.63 25.59 2.17
CA ILE A 314 6.60 26.10 3.05
C ILE A 314 5.47 26.64 2.17
N ARG A 315 4.25 26.18 2.42
CA ARG A 315 3.05 26.75 1.80
C ARG A 315 2.49 27.85 2.68
N ILE A 316 2.12 28.97 2.05
CA ILE A 316 1.63 30.16 2.70
C ILE A 316 0.27 30.49 2.09
N ALA A 317 -0.75 30.67 2.94
CA ALA A 317 -2.00 31.33 2.58
C ALA A 317 -2.11 32.64 3.36
N TYR A 318 -2.52 33.71 2.70
CA TYR A 318 -2.67 35.00 3.34
C TYR A 318 -3.90 35.76 2.84
N ARG A 319 -4.48 36.57 3.72
CA ARG A 319 -5.59 37.47 3.38
C ARG A 319 -5.34 38.88 3.95
N ARG A 320 -5.46 39.87 3.09
CA ARG A 320 -5.36 41.27 3.49
C ARG A 320 -6.67 41.78 4.06
N LEU A 321 -6.58 42.46 5.20
CA LEU A 321 -7.67 43.06 5.94
C LEU A 321 -7.46 44.58 5.93
N ASN A 322 -8.36 45.33 5.31
CA ASN A 322 -8.34 46.76 5.35
C ASN A 322 -9.34 47.26 6.40
N LEU A 323 -8.83 47.80 7.49
CA LEU A 323 -9.65 48.30 8.56
C LEU A 323 -10.12 49.75 8.31
N GLY A 324 -9.73 50.33 7.19
CA GLY A 324 -9.91 51.76 6.90
C GLY A 324 -8.84 52.63 7.57
N SER A 325 -8.87 53.93 7.31
CA SER A 325 -7.95 54.94 7.93
C SER A 325 -6.46 54.60 7.76
N GLY A 326 -6.08 53.85 6.69
CA GLY A 326 -4.69 53.49 6.41
C GLY A 326 -4.16 52.32 7.24
N GLN A 327 -4.99 51.63 8.01
CA GLN A 327 -4.60 50.45 8.76
C GLN A 327 -4.83 49.19 7.90
N ASP A 328 -3.76 48.61 7.48
CA ASP A 328 -3.74 47.36 6.68
C ASP A 328 -3.15 46.24 7.51
N TRP A 329 -3.93 45.20 7.73
CA TRP A 329 -3.49 43.98 8.37
C TRP A 329 -3.45 42.83 7.38
N MET A 330 -2.70 41.81 7.71
CA MET A 330 -2.67 40.55 6.93
C MET A 330 -2.77 39.36 7.87
N ALA A 331 -3.77 38.55 7.66
CA ALA A 331 -3.88 37.23 8.27
C ALA A 331 -3.06 36.24 7.45
N VAL A 332 -2.19 35.48 8.07
CA VAL A 332 -1.25 34.57 7.41
C VAL A 332 -1.31 33.22 8.07
N VAL A 333 -1.31 32.17 7.24
CA VAL A 333 -1.20 30.78 7.65
C VAL A 333 -0.05 30.15 6.86
N ALA A 334 0.92 29.58 7.55
CA ALA A 334 2.10 28.95 6.95
C ALA A 334 2.28 27.54 7.49
N VAL A 335 2.42 26.57 6.59
CA VAL A 335 2.57 25.15 6.94
C VAL A 335 3.70 24.53 6.12
N PRO A 336 4.70 23.90 6.76
CA PRO A 336 5.73 23.14 6.06
C PRO A 336 5.13 21.98 5.27
N HIS A 337 5.59 21.79 4.03
CA HIS A 337 5.08 20.74 3.14
C HIS A 337 5.24 19.32 3.72
N LYS A 338 6.32 19.08 4.47
CA LYS A 338 6.54 17.80 5.15
C LYS A 338 5.45 17.45 6.15
N ASP A 339 4.92 18.44 6.89
CA ASP A 339 3.87 18.22 7.87
C ASP A 339 2.56 17.79 7.19
N MET A 340 2.27 18.35 6.02
CA MET A 340 1.10 17.98 5.21
C MET A 340 1.19 16.55 4.70
N LEU A 341 2.40 16.08 4.37
CA LEU A 341 2.63 14.75 3.83
C LEU A 341 2.85 13.66 4.89
N THR A 342 2.95 14.00 6.17
CA THR A 342 3.23 13.02 7.25
C THR A 342 2.22 11.85 7.24
N GLY A 343 0.93 12.12 7.04
CA GLY A 343 -0.10 11.11 6.87
C GLY A 343 0.09 10.26 5.62
N VAL A 344 0.48 10.89 4.50
CA VAL A 344 0.75 10.21 3.22
C VAL A 344 1.94 9.27 3.34
N TYR A 345 3.03 9.72 3.96
CA TYR A 345 4.23 8.89 4.18
C TYR A 345 3.92 7.65 5.02
N ARG A 346 3.14 7.78 6.08
CA ARG A 346 2.73 6.65 6.92
C ARG A 346 1.92 5.62 6.13
N HIS A 347 0.99 6.07 5.31
CA HIS A 347 0.23 5.19 4.43
C HIS A 347 1.10 4.60 3.30
N MET A 348 2.06 5.36 2.76
CA MET A 348 3.04 4.84 1.80
C MET A 348 3.87 3.69 2.36
N VAL A 349 4.39 3.83 3.58
CA VAL A 349 5.15 2.76 4.24
C VAL A 349 4.26 1.52 4.42
N LEU A 350 3.00 1.69 4.82
CA LEU A 350 2.05 0.58 4.96
C LEU A 350 1.79 -0.11 3.61
N VAL A 351 1.44 0.65 2.57
CA VAL A 351 1.18 0.11 1.22
C VAL A 351 2.44 -0.51 0.63
N GLY A 352 3.60 0.12 0.81
CA GLY A 352 4.89 -0.41 0.38
C GLY A 352 5.24 -1.72 1.08
N SER A 353 5.01 -1.85 2.38
CA SER A 353 5.24 -3.09 3.14
C SER A 353 4.29 -4.22 2.71
N LEU A 354 3.01 -3.90 2.46
CA LEU A 354 2.04 -4.86 1.91
C LEU A 354 2.42 -5.29 0.49
N GLY A 355 2.86 -4.36 -0.35
CA GLY A 355 3.36 -4.65 -1.69
C GLY A 355 4.60 -5.55 -1.68
N LEU A 356 5.55 -5.28 -0.77
CA LEU A 356 6.72 -6.12 -0.58
C LEU A 356 6.34 -7.53 -0.10
N LEU A 357 5.41 -7.63 0.86
CA LEU A 357 4.90 -8.92 1.33
C LEU A 357 4.23 -9.70 0.20
N ALA A 358 3.38 -9.05 -0.59
CA ALA A 358 2.74 -9.65 -1.76
C ALA A 358 3.76 -10.14 -2.78
N LEU A 359 4.82 -9.36 -3.05
CA LEU A 359 5.92 -9.74 -3.92
C LEU A 359 6.65 -10.99 -3.39
N VAL A 360 6.99 -11.02 -2.09
CA VAL A 360 7.62 -12.18 -1.46
C VAL A 360 6.74 -13.43 -1.59
N VAL A 361 5.45 -13.31 -1.28
CA VAL A 361 4.49 -14.41 -1.40
C VAL A 361 4.39 -14.90 -2.86
N ALA A 362 4.34 -13.98 -3.82
CA ALA A 362 4.29 -14.31 -5.24
C ALA A 362 5.57 -15.02 -5.71
N VAL A 363 6.76 -14.56 -5.28
CA VAL A 363 8.04 -15.19 -5.58
C VAL A 363 8.11 -16.60 -4.99
N VAL A 364 7.73 -16.77 -3.72
CA VAL A 364 7.72 -18.09 -3.05
C VAL A 364 6.77 -19.05 -3.75
N ASN A 365 5.54 -18.64 -4.03
CA ASN A 365 4.57 -19.49 -4.73
C ASN A 365 4.99 -19.75 -6.18
N GLY A 366 5.48 -18.76 -6.89
CA GLY A 366 6.00 -18.91 -8.25
C GLY A 366 7.17 -19.90 -8.30
N THR A 367 8.13 -19.79 -7.38
CA THR A 367 9.26 -20.75 -7.33
C THR A 367 8.80 -22.18 -7.00
N ARG A 368 7.79 -22.34 -6.15
CA ARG A 368 7.20 -23.67 -5.85
C ARG A 368 6.48 -24.25 -7.06
N ILE A 369 5.56 -23.48 -7.67
CA ILE A 369 4.74 -23.95 -8.80
C ILE A 369 5.62 -24.24 -10.02
N PHE A 370 6.44 -23.29 -10.45
CA PHE A 370 7.31 -23.48 -11.62
C PHE A 370 8.43 -24.50 -11.35
N GLY A 371 8.87 -24.62 -10.07
CA GLY A 371 9.80 -25.65 -9.66
C GLY A 371 9.23 -27.06 -9.80
N ALA A 372 7.98 -27.27 -9.37
CA ALA A 372 7.27 -28.54 -9.53
C ALA A 372 7.10 -28.90 -11.02
N VAL A 373 6.57 -27.96 -11.83
CA VAL A 373 6.42 -28.13 -13.28
C VAL A 373 7.75 -28.51 -13.95
N ALA A 374 8.82 -27.78 -13.63
CA ALA A 374 10.13 -28.05 -14.22
C ALA A 374 10.69 -29.41 -13.82
N ASN A 375 10.42 -29.89 -12.61
CA ASN A 375 10.85 -31.20 -12.14
C ASN A 375 10.06 -32.33 -12.85
N ASP A 376 8.73 -32.17 -12.97
CA ASP A 376 7.88 -33.14 -13.65
C ASP A 376 8.29 -33.28 -15.14
N MET A 377 8.55 -32.16 -15.82
CA MET A 377 9.06 -32.13 -17.18
C MET A 377 10.43 -32.82 -17.34
N ARG A 378 11.34 -32.62 -16.37
CA ARG A 378 12.63 -33.29 -16.37
C ARG A 378 12.49 -34.81 -16.14
N SER A 379 11.57 -35.21 -15.24
CA SER A 379 11.28 -36.62 -14.98
C SER A 379 10.74 -37.29 -16.25
N LEU A 380 9.78 -36.65 -16.92
CA LEU A 380 9.24 -37.15 -18.18
C LEU A 380 10.30 -37.21 -19.28
N THR A 381 11.14 -36.18 -19.42
CA THR A 381 12.24 -36.16 -20.41
C THR A 381 13.25 -37.28 -20.14
N ARG A 382 13.56 -37.57 -18.88
CA ARG A 382 14.44 -38.69 -18.51
C ARG A 382 13.80 -40.02 -18.87
N ALA A 383 12.52 -40.22 -18.53
CA ALA A 383 11.80 -41.45 -18.89
C ALA A 383 11.77 -41.69 -20.41
N VAL A 384 11.52 -40.65 -21.22
CA VAL A 384 11.57 -40.71 -22.68
C VAL A 384 12.97 -41.16 -23.16
N ARG A 385 14.03 -40.59 -22.59
CA ARG A 385 15.42 -40.92 -22.96
C ARG A 385 15.80 -42.34 -22.56
N SER A 386 15.43 -42.80 -21.36
CA SER A 386 15.66 -44.17 -20.89
C SER A 386 14.98 -45.19 -21.78
N VAL A 387 13.71 -44.96 -22.16
CA VAL A 387 13.00 -45.81 -23.10
C VAL A 387 13.70 -45.86 -24.47
N GLY A 388 14.20 -44.70 -24.95
CA GLY A 388 14.99 -44.66 -26.20
C GLY A 388 16.35 -45.37 -26.12
N GLN A 389 16.86 -45.62 -24.92
CA GLN A 389 18.08 -46.37 -24.63
C GLN A 389 17.82 -47.87 -24.34
N GLY A 390 16.54 -48.29 -24.35
CA GLY A 390 16.13 -49.67 -24.11
C GLY A 390 15.85 -50.01 -22.64
N GLU A 391 15.89 -49.05 -21.74
CA GLU A 391 15.51 -49.25 -20.34
C GLU A 391 13.98 -49.11 -20.19
N ILE A 392 13.30 -50.27 -20.25
CA ILE A 392 11.83 -50.33 -20.32
C ILE A 392 11.17 -50.05 -18.96
N ASP A 393 11.83 -50.35 -17.84
CA ASP A 393 11.27 -50.34 -16.49
C ASP A 393 11.43 -49.01 -15.73
N THR A 394 11.88 -47.94 -16.40
CA THR A 394 12.03 -46.64 -15.72
C THR A 394 10.66 -46.11 -15.26
N PRO A 395 10.43 -45.90 -13.94
CA PRO A 395 9.16 -45.41 -13.43
C PRO A 395 8.90 -43.96 -13.86
N ILE A 396 7.65 -43.65 -14.18
CA ILE A 396 7.20 -42.30 -14.51
C ILE A 396 6.49 -41.77 -13.26
N GLU A 397 7.21 -40.98 -12.47
CA GLU A 397 6.71 -40.43 -11.20
C GLU A 397 5.99 -39.07 -11.41
N VAL A 398 5.05 -38.98 -12.34
CA VAL A 398 4.26 -37.77 -12.57
C VAL A 398 2.81 -38.05 -12.20
N GLN A 399 2.37 -37.49 -11.05
CA GLN A 399 1.00 -37.63 -10.55
C GLN A 399 0.28 -36.24 -10.61
N ARG A 400 -0.08 -35.84 -11.83
CA ARG A 400 -0.82 -34.59 -12.07
C ARG A 400 -2.15 -34.86 -12.78
N ARG A 401 -3.09 -33.89 -12.66
CA ARG A 401 -4.41 -33.98 -13.33
C ARG A 401 -4.59 -32.89 -14.39
N ASP A 402 -3.48 -32.35 -14.89
CA ASP A 402 -3.41 -31.34 -15.94
C ASP A 402 -2.80 -31.94 -17.23
N GLU A 403 -2.49 -31.09 -18.20
CA GLU A 403 -1.92 -31.45 -19.49
C GLU A 403 -0.61 -32.20 -19.38
N ILE A 404 0.17 -31.96 -18.32
CA ILE A 404 1.41 -32.68 -18.03
C ILE A 404 1.10 -34.10 -17.55
N GLY A 405 0.07 -34.27 -16.74
CA GLY A 405 -0.43 -35.58 -16.32
C GLY A 405 -0.99 -36.37 -17.48
N GLU A 406 -1.72 -35.73 -18.39
CA GLU A 406 -2.21 -36.36 -19.64
C GLU A 406 -1.05 -36.81 -20.52
N LEU A 407 -0.03 -35.95 -20.69
CA LEU A 407 1.18 -36.31 -21.45
C LEU A 407 1.89 -37.51 -20.84
N ALA A 408 2.06 -37.56 -19.52
CA ALA A 408 2.66 -38.68 -18.82
C ALA A 408 1.85 -39.97 -19.01
N HIS A 409 0.53 -39.91 -18.95
CA HIS A 409 -0.37 -41.05 -19.17
C HIS A 409 -0.32 -41.54 -20.61
N ASN A 410 -0.34 -40.63 -21.58
CA ASN A 410 -0.22 -40.98 -23.00
C ASN A 410 1.13 -41.62 -23.31
N PHE A 411 2.21 -41.11 -22.71
CA PHE A 411 3.53 -41.71 -22.84
C PHE A 411 3.57 -43.13 -22.20
N HIS A 412 2.94 -43.31 -21.05
CA HIS A 412 2.82 -44.61 -20.40
C HIS A 412 2.07 -45.63 -21.29
N ARG A 413 0.95 -45.21 -21.87
CA ARG A 413 0.19 -46.06 -22.83
C ARG A 413 1.01 -46.41 -24.07
N MET A 414 1.70 -45.42 -24.65
CA MET A 414 2.57 -45.63 -25.80
C MET A 414 3.69 -46.63 -25.48
N ARG A 415 4.36 -46.49 -24.33
CA ARG A 415 5.38 -47.44 -23.87
C ARG A 415 4.82 -48.84 -23.75
N HIS A 416 3.64 -48.98 -23.11
CA HIS A 416 2.98 -50.28 -22.96
C HIS A 416 2.69 -50.92 -24.33
N SER A 417 2.16 -50.19 -25.29
CA SER A 417 1.86 -50.68 -26.63
C SER A 417 3.10 -51.04 -27.46
N LEU A 418 4.25 -50.38 -27.19
CA LEU A 418 5.50 -50.70 -27.91
C LEU A 418 6.16 -52.00 -27.45
N PHE A 419 5.94 -52.42 -26.20
CA PHE A 419 6.68 -53.53 -25.57
C PHE A 419 5.82 -54.70 -25.10
N THR A 420 4.49 -54.57 -25.15
CA THR A 420 3.56 -55.65 -24.80
C THR A 420 2.79 -56.13 -26.02
N ASP A 421 2.47 -57.42 -26.07
CA ASP A 421 1.53 -58.00 -27.00
C ASP A 421 0.10 -57.63 -26.59
N PRO A 422 -0.69 -56.95 -27.45
CA PRO A 422 -1.99 -56.39 -27.07
C PRO A 422 -3.04 -57.45 -26.74
N LEU A 423 -2.87 -58.69 -27.25
CA LEU A 423 -3.80 -59.79 -27.02
C LEU A 423 -3.54 -60.45 -25.66
N THR A 424 -2.30 -60.77 -25.39
CA THR A 424 -1.92 -61.64 -24.26
C THR A 424 -1.36 -60.90 -23.08
N GLY A 425 -1.00 -59.62 -23.26
CA GLY A 425 -0.33 -58.78 -22.23
C GLY A 425 1.07 -59.28 -21.84
N ALA A 426 1.62 -60.26 -22.56
CA ALA A 426 3.01 -60.68 -22.45
C ALA A 426 3.95 -59.70 -23.15
N ASN A 427 5.24 -59.79 -22.89
CA ASN A 427 6.21 -58.99 -23.66
C ASN A 427 6.11 -59.37 -25.16
N ASN A 428 6.19 -58.35 -26.02
CA ASN A 428 6.22 -58.66 -27.48
C ASN A 428 7.64 -58.93 -27.95
N ARG A 429 7.80 -59.23 -29.25
CA ARG A 429 9.08 -59.51 -29.88
C ARG A 429 10.13 -58.42 -29.65
N SER A 430 9.73 -57.12 -29.68
CA SER A 430 10.64 -55.98 -29.46
C SER A 430 11.14 -55.93 -28.01
N ALA A 431 10.25 -56.14 -27.04
CA ALA A 431 10.63 -56.26 -25.65
C ALA A 431 11.60 -57.43 -25.39
N LEU A 432 11.30 -58.60 -25.95
CA LEU A 432 12.15 -59.75 -25.81
C LEU A 432 13.58 -59.49 -26.34
N GLN A 433 13.70 -58.88 -27.51
CA GLN A 433 15.01 -58.54 -28.09
C GLN A 433 15.80 -57.62 -27.19
N HIS A 434 15.15 -56.59 -26.62
CA HIS A 434 15.79 -55.65 -25.65
C HIS A 434 16.22 -56.38 -24.37
N ILE A 435 15.35 -57.21 -23.82
CA ILE A 435 15.62 -57.95 -22.57
C ILE A 435 16.83 -58.88 -22.78
N LEU A 436 16.83 -59.67 -23.88
CA LEU A 436 17.93 -60.55 -24.20
C LEU A 436 19.25 -59.81 -24.44
N ALA A 437 19.22 -58.68 -25.17
CA ALA A 437 20.40 -57.84 -25.38
C ALA A 437 20.97 -57.30 -24.06
N THR A 438 20.10 -57.00 -23.08
CA THR A 438 20.51 -56.56 -21.74
C THR A 438 21.08 -57.69 -20.90
N LEU A 439 20.43 -58.89 -20.94
CA LEU A 439 20.85 -60.08 -20.17
C LEU A 439 22.15 -60.71 -20.67
N THR A 440 22.44 -60.57 -21.96
CA THR A 440 23.67 -61.09 -22.55
C THR A 440 24.86 -60.13 -22.44
N ARG A 441 24.62 -58.88 -21.90
CA ARG A 441 25.68 -57.90 -21.75
C ARG A 441 26.33 -58.01 -20.37
N PRO A 442 27.68 -58.21 -20.31
CA PRO A 442 28.39 -58.28 -19.03
C PRO A 442 28.20 -56.95 -18.20
N LEU A 443 28.02 -57.08 -16.90
CA LEU A 443 28.01 -55.93 -15.99
C LEU A 443 29.42 -55.32 -15.88
N PRO A 444 29.55 -53.99 -15.61
CA PRO A 444 30.85 -53.37 -15.44
C PRO A 444 31.68 -54.08 -14.37
N GLY A 445 32.85 -54.57 -14.75
CA GLY A 445 33.77 -55.32 -13.87
C GLY A 445 33.55 -56.85 -13.86
N GLN A 446 32.60 -57.39 -14.62
CA GLN A 446 32.41 -58.83 -14.78
C GLN A 446 32.80 -59.25 -16.20
N SER A 447 33.43 -60.44 -16.33
CA SER A 447 33.84 -60.99 -17.63
C SER A 447 32.69 -61.61 -18.38
N MET A 448 31.63 -62.02 -17.73
CA MET A 448 30.44 -62.66 -18.34
C MET A 448 29.16 -62.12 -17.65
N ALA A 449 28.06 -62.12 -18.38
CA ALA A 449 26.73 -61.80 -17.84
C ALA A 449 26.20 -62.95 -16.96
N ALA A 450 25.22 -62.62 -16.09
CA ALA A 450 24.62 -63.65 -15.21
C ALA A 450 23.94 -64.75 -16.01
N PRO A 451 24.00 -66.03 -15.56
CA PRO A 451 23.38 -67.11 -16.23
C PRO A 451 21.85 -67.04 -16.22
N PHE A 452 21.21 -67.52 -17.29
CA PHE A 452 19.76 -67.60 -17.37
C PHE A 452 19.41 -68.78 -18.34
N ALA A 453 18.20 -69.30 -18.21
CA ALA A 453 17.67 -70.29 -19.17
C ALA A 453 16.60 -69.64 -20.05
N LEU A 454 16.59 -69.99 -21.31
CA LEU A 454 15.57 -69.57 -22.26
C LEU A 454 14.76 -70.84 -22.64
N LEU A 455 13.44 -70.73 -22.50
CA LEU A 455 12.51 -71.77 -22.94
C LEU A 455 11.73 -71.26 -24.15
N PHE A 456 11.73 -72.04 -25.25
CA PHE A 456 10.91 -71.78 -26.41
C PHE A 456 9.69 -72.69 -26.33
N VAL A 457 8.50 -72.15 -26.34
CA VAL A 457 7.22 -72.85 -26.16
C VAL A 457 6.36 -72.61 -27.39
N ASP A 458 5.96 -73.69 -28.03
CA ASP A 458 5.03 -73.73 -29.17
C ASP A 458 3.79 -74.53 -28.75
N LEU A 459 2.59 -74.00 -29.01
CA LEU A 459 1.35 -74.67 -28.61
C LEU A 459 0.93 -75.78 -29.58
N ASP A 460 0.86 -76.97 -29.07
CA ASP A 460 0.47 -78.11 -29.87
C ASP A 460 -1.02 -78.06 -30.21
N ARG A 461 -1.33 -78.36 -31.51
CA ARG A 461 -2.72 -78.37 -32.02
C ARG A 461 -3.49 -77.07 -31.87
N PHE A 462 -2.83 -75.95 -31.80
CA PHE A 462 -3.49 -74.61 -31.68
C PHE A 462 -4.27 -74.28 -32.97
N LYS A 463 -3.75 -74.60 -34.14
CA LYS A 463 -4.46 -74.46 -35.42
C LYS A 463 -5.79 -75.20 -35.45
N PRO A 464 -5.84 -76.56 -35.16
CA PRO A 464 -7.12 -77.24 -35.00
C PRO A 464 -8.12 -76.67 -34.05
N LEU A 465 -7.65 -76.03 -32.96
CA LEU A 465 -8.52 -75.28 -32.03
C LEU A 465 -9.17 -74.09 -32.73
N ASN A 466 -8.40 -73.26 -33.45
CA ASN A 466 -8.92 -72.15 -34.25
C ASN A 466 -9.89 -72.64 -35.34
N ASP A 467 -9.53 -73.71 -36.05
CA ASP A 467 -10.36 -74.26 -37.15
C ASP A 467 -11.71 -74.79 -36.62
N ARG A 468 -11.75 -75.29 -35.38
CA ARG A 468 -12.95 -75.90 -34.79
C ARG A 468 -13.81 -74.84 -34.03
N TRP A 469 -13.18 -73.94 -33.27
CA TRP A 469 -13.87 -73.05 -32.31
C TRP A 469 -13.80 -71.57 -32.69
N GLY A 470 -13.17 -71.27 -33.81
CA GLY A 470 -13.02 -69.92 -34.33
C GLY A 470 -11.82 -69.15 -33.72
N HIS A 471 -11.38 -68.09 -34.41
CA HIS A 471 -10.23 -67.29 -34.02
C HIS A 471 -10.44 -66.56 -32.72
N ASP A 472 -11.69 -66.13 -32.39
CA ASP A 472 -12.01 -65.46 -31.15
C ASP A 472 -11.72 -66.34 -29.91
N ASN A 473 -12.05 -67.67 -30.03
CA ASN A 473 -11.70 -68.63 -29.00
C ASN A 473 -10.19 -68.94 -28.96
N GLY A 474 -9.51 -68.84 -30.08
CA GLY A 474 -8.06 -68.90 -30.13
C GLY A 474 -7.39 -67.76 -29.41
N ASP A 475 -7.93 -66.54 -29.58
CA ASP A 475 -7.44 -65.35 -28.89
C ASP A 475 -7.66 -65.44 -27.37
N LEU A 476 -8.81 -65.97 -26.94
CA LEU A 476 -9.08 -66.24 -25.52
C LEU A 476 -8.12 -67.31 -24.96
N ALA A 477 -7.86 -68.37 -25.73
CA ALA A 477 -6.91 -69.41 -25.35
C ALA A 477 -5.49 -68.81 -25.17
N LEU A 478 -5.01 -68.00 -26.08
CA LEU A 478 -3.70 -67.36 -26.01
C LEU A 478 -3.59 -66.42 -24.77
N ALA A 479 -4.64 -65.65 -24.48
CA ALA A 479 -4.68 -64.84 -23.32
C ALA A 479 -4.63 -65.65 -22.01
N GLU A 480 -5.42 -66.72 -21.92
CA GLU A 480 -5.42 -67.60 -20.75
C GLU A 480 -4.06 -68.34 -20.60
N ILE A 481 -3.48 -68.85 -21.66
CA ILE A 481 -2.17 -69.45 -21.64
C ILE A 481 -1.09 -68.48 -21.17
N SER A 482 -1.08 -67.29 -21.71
CA SER A 482 -0.16 -66.26 -21.25
C SER A 482 -0.28 -65.99 -19.74
N LEU A 483 -1.51 -65.92 -19.22
CA LEU A 483 -1.77 -65.71 -17.78
C LEU A 483 -1.26 -66.91 -16.96
N ARG A 484 -1.51 -68.18 -17.44
CA ARG A 484 -1.00 -69.37 -16.77
C ARG A 484 0.52 -69.40 -16.72
N LEU A 485 1.20 -69.08 -17.84
CA LEU A 485 2.65 -68.99 -17.91
C LEU A 485 3.21 -67.93 -16.93
N ARG A 486 2.61 -66.77 -16.87
CA ARG A 486 3.03 -65.71 -15.94
C ARG A 486 2.84 -66.12 -14.47
N ASN A 487 1.77 -66.80 -14.14
CA ASN A 487 1.48 -67.25 -12.78
C ASN A 487 2.38 -68.37 -12.28
N LEU A 488 2.98 -69.15 -13.22
CA LEU A 488 3.91 -70.17 -12.90
C LEU A 488 5.33 -69.69 -12.62
N LEU A 489 5.68 -68.53 -13.14
CA LEU A 489 7.01 -67.95 -13.08
C LEU A 489 7.18 -66.97 -11.91
N ARG A 490 8.42 -66.69 -11.57
CA ARG A 490 8.77 -65.74 -10.57
C ARG A 490 8.57 -64.29 -11.12
N PRO A 491 8.40 -63.28 -10.29
CA PRO A 491 8.26 -61.90 -10.75
C PRO A 491 9.43 -61.40 -11.63
N ASP A 492 10.63 -61.93 -11.43
CA ASP A 492 11.83 -61.56 -12.17
C ASP A 492 12.00 -62.32 -13.49
N ASP A 493 11.23 -63.38 -13.69
CA ASP A 493 11.25 -64.14 -14.95
C ASP A 493 10.42 -63.43 -16.03
N VAL A 494 10.68 -63.74 -17.29
CA VAL A 494 10.05 -63.04 -18.40
C VAL A 494 9.20 -64.02 -19.23
N VAL A 495 7.97 -63.53 -19.54
CA VAL A 495 7.13 -64.19 -20.56
C VAL A 495 7.01 -63.25 -21.75
N ALA A 496 7.35 -63.73 -22.93
CA ALA A 496 7.19 -62.97 -24.18
C ALA A 496 6.44 -63.82 -25.21
N ARG A 497 5.68 -63.18 -26.10
CA ARG A 497 5.03 -63.81 -27.26
C ARG A 497 5.71 -63.29 -28.52
N LEU A 498 6.21 -64.21 -29.34
CA LEU A 498 6.86 -63.90 -30.62
C LEU A 498 5.85 -63.60 -31.73
N GLY A 499 4.71 -64.28 -31.69
CA GLY A 499 3.62 -64.21 -32.68
C GLY A 499 2.94 -65.58 -32.81
N GLY A 500 1.70 -65.59 -33.28
CA GLY A 500 0.94 -66.84 -33.38
C GLY A 500 0.80 -67.55 -32.03
N ASP A 501 1.27 -68.79 -31.97
CA ASP A 501 1.25 -69.72 -30.84
C ASP A 501 2.61 -69.90 -30.13
N GLU A 502 3.60 -69.03 -30.45
CA GLU A 502 4.97 -69.11 -29.93
C GLU A 502 5.19 -68.20 -28.74
N PHE A 503 5.64 -68.73 -27.59
CA PHE A 503 6.02 -68.01 -26.39
C PHE A 503 7.49 -68.27 -26.03
N ILE A 504 8.14 -67.26 -25.48
CA ILE A 504 9.48 -67.36 -24.92
C ILE A 504 9.42 -67.06 -23.44
N LEU A 505 10.08 -67.88 -22.64
CA LEU A 505 10.24 -67.67 -21.22
C LEU A 505 11.72 -67.55 -20.91
N ILE A 506 12.07 -66.59 -20.06
CA ILE A 506 13.43 -66.37 -19.57
C ILE A 506 13.43 -66.57 -18.06
N LEU A 507 14.17 -67.56 -17.59
CA LEU A 507 14.34 -67.90 -16.19
C LEU A 507 15.67 -67.31 -15.72
N ARG A 508 15.61 -66.24 -14.93
CA ARG A 508 16.84 -65.59 -14.50
C ARG A 508 17.52 -66.29 -13.34
N GLY A 509 18.88 -66.30 -13.36
CA GLY A 509 19.69 -66.93 -12.33
C GLY A 509 19.63 -68.48 -12.35
N VAL A 510 19.16 -69.06 -13.43
CA VAL A 510 19.11 -70.52 -13.62
C VAL A 510 20.25 -70.95 -14.55
N SER A 511 21.12 -71.85 -14.07
CA SER A 511 22.27 -72.39 -14.80
C SER A 511 22.30 -73.92 -14.83
N ASP A 512 21.38 -74.57 -14.10
CA ASP A 512 21.31 -76.00 -13.94
C ASP A 512 20.15 -76.57 -14.78
N GLU A 513 20.47 -77.63 -15.55
CA GLU A 513 19.54 -78.29 -16.44
C GLU A 513 18.39 -79.03 -15.71
N GLU A 514 18.64 -79.49 -14.48
CA GLU A 514 17.61 -80.12 -13.65
C GLU A 514 16.53 -79.13 -13.26
N GLN A 515 16.94 -77.85 -12.89
CA GLN A 515 16.01 -76.79 -12.58
C GLN A 515 15.16 -76.43 -13.80
N VAL A 516 15.77 -76.31 -14.97
CA VAL A 516 15.05 -75.99 -16.20
C VAL A 516 14.04 -77.08 -16.54
N GLN A 517 14.43 -78.37 -16.42
CA GLN A 517 13.56 -79.50 -16.66
C GLN A 517 12.37 -79.52 -15.70
N ALA A 518 12.58 -79.15 -14.42
CA ALA A 518 11.49 -79.03 -13.42
C ALA A 518 10.48 -77.99 -13.82
N VAL A 519 10.93 -76.81 -14.33
CA VAL A 519 10.04 -75.70 -14.79
C VAL A 519 9.33 -76.14 -16.08
N ARG A 520 10.03 -76.76 -17.02
CA ARG A 520 9.46 -77.34 -18.27
C ARG A 520 8.29 -78.28 -17.98
N LEU A 521 8.46 -79.27 -17.10
CA LEU A 521 7.39 -80.18 -16.71
C LEU A 521 6.18 -79.46 -16.10
N LYS A 522 6.42 -78.43 -15.28
CA LYS A 522 5.32 -77.60 -14.72
C LYS A 522 4.57 -76.87 -15.82
N ILE A 523 5.26 -76.33 -16.82
CA ILE A 523 4.66 -75.61 -17.96
C ILE A 523 3.80 -76.60 -18.76
N GLU A 524 4.37 -77.78 -19.19
CA GLU A 524 3.67 -78.78 -19.93
C GLU A 524 2.42 -79.26 -19.19
N HIS A 525 2.52 -79.49 -17.88
CA HIS A 525 1.37 -79.92 -17.06
C HIS A 525 0.30 -78.84 -16.98
N ALA A 526 0.67 -77.56 -16.77
CA ALA A 526 -0.27 -76.47 -16.67
C ALA A 526 -0.99 -76.12 -17.95
N LEU A 527 -0.32 -76.30 -19.08
CA LEU A 527 -0.93 -76.06 -20.39
C LEU A 527 -1.83 -77.23 -20.85
N GLN A 528 -1.61 -78.44 -20.35
CA GLN A 528 -2.52 -79.59 -20.57
C GLN A 528 -3.82 -79.47 -19.78
N GLN A 529 -3.94 -78.57 -18.81
CA GLN A 529 -5.21 -78.34 -18.07
C GLN A 529 -6.27 -77.79 -19.04
N PRO A 530 -7.57 -78.13 -18.86
CA PRO A 530 -8.63 -77.57 -19.68
C PRO A 530 -8.66 -76.03 -19.66
N LEU A 531 -8.88 -75.45 -20.84
CA LEU A 531 -9.10 -74.00 -20.97
C LEU A 531 -10.48 -73.67 -20.48
N THR A 532 -10.55 -72.61 -19.66
CA THR A 532 -11.76 -72.23 -18.95
C THR A 532 -12.41 -70.92 -19.46
N THR A 533 -11.70 -70.19 -20.29
CA THR A 533 -12.17 -68.91 -20.83
C THR A 533 -12.90 -68.98 -22.16
N LEU A 534 -12.91 -70.14 -22.78
CA LEU A 534 -13.51 -70.33 -24.10
C LEU A 534 -15.03 -70.22 -24.06
N LEU A 535 -15.60 -69.67 -25.13
CA LEU A 535 -17.02 -69.39 -25.24
C LEU A 535 -17.71 -70.43 -26.16
N GLY A 536 -18.95 -70.83 -25.84
CA GLY A 536 -19.76 -71.71 -26.69
C GLY A 536 -19.33 -73.14 -26.68
N ILE A 537 -18.53 -73.60 -25.72
CA ILE A 537 -18.15 -75.03 -25.58
C ILE A 537 -19.33 -75.79 -24.97
N PRO A 538 -19.78 -76.95 -25.58
CA PRO A 538 -20.88 -77.74 -25.03
C PRO A 538 -20.58 -78.28 -23.61
N GLU A 539 -21.63 -78.43 -22.77
CA GLU A 539 -21.50 -79.02 -21.45
C GLU A 539 -20.91 -80.44 -21.54
N GLY A 540 -19.81 -80.67 -20.79
CA GLY A 540 -19.13 -81.93 -20.77
C GLY A 540 -17.95 -82.10 -21.79
N GLU A 541 -17.73 -81.12 -22.66
CA GLU A 541 -16.57 -81.09 -23.53
C GLU A 541 -15.46 -80.26 -22.92
N SER A 542 -14.24 -80.76 -22.85
CA SER A 542 -13.06 -80.05 -22.39
C SER A 542 -12.06 -79.83 -23.52
N VAL A 543 -11.64 -78.57 -23.65
CA VAL A 543 -10.63 -78.20 -24.66
C VAL A 543 -9.28 -78.03 -23.95
N THR A 544 -8.29 -78.77 -24.43
CA THR A 544 -6.93 -78.71 -23.91
C THR A 544 -5.95 -78.42 -25.05
N VAL A 545 -4.87 -77.73 -24.70
CA VAL A 545 -3.77 -77.46 -25.64
C VAL A 545 -2.48 -77.96 -25.01
N GLY A 546 -1.73 -78.81 -25.78
CA GLY A 546 -0.40 -79.19 -25.36
C GLY A 546 0.65 -78.15 -25.70
N ALA A 547 1.83 -78.37 -25.25
CA ALA A 547 2.95 -77.52 -25.63
C ALA A 547 4.21 -78.31 -25.83
N SER A 548 4.92 -78.02 -26.90
CA SER A 548 6.28 -78.48 -27.16
C SER A 548 7.26 -77.41 -26.61
N VAL A 549 8.13 -77.82 -25.72
CA VAL A 549 9.06 -76.91 -25.04
C VAL A 549 10.50 -77.32 -25.37
N GLY A 550 11.29 -76.38 -25.89
CA GLY A 550 12.73 -76.45 -26.05
C GLY A 550 13.48 -75.54 -25.12
N GLN A 551 14.69 -75.82 -24.80
CA GLN A 551 15.50 -75.07 -23.83
C GLN A 551 16.89 -74.74 -24.38
N ALA A 552 17.46 -73.64 -23.89
CA ALA A 552 18.84 -73.22 -24.06
C ALA A 552 19.35 -72.51 -22.82
N LEU A 553 20.55 -72.78 -22.38
CA LEU A 553 21.17 -72.16 -21.22
C LEU A 553 22.28 -71.22 -21.65
N TYR A 554 22.18 -69.94 -21.14
CA TYR A 554 23.24 -68.99 -21.32
C TYR A 554 24.21 -69.05 -20.12
N PRO A 555 25.54 -69.02 -20.35
CA PRO A 555 26.27 -68.92 -21.61
C PRO A 555 26.68 -70.27 -22.19
N ARG A 556 26.19 -71.40 -21.63
CA ARG A 556 26.61 -72.78 -21.98
C ARG A 556 26.34 -73.13 -23.44
N ASP A 557 25.11 -72.85 -23.90
CA ASP A 557 24.66 -73.32 -25.20
C ASP A 557 24.84 -72.29 -26.32
N ALA A 558 24.86 -71.00 -25.94
CA ALA A 558 25.22 -69.92 -26.84
C ALA A 558 25.63 -68.67 -26.02
N GLN A 559 26.40 -67.74 -26.66
CA GLN A 559 26.91 -66.50 -26.02
C GLN A 559 26.19 -65.22 -26.51
N ASP A 560 25.29 -65.36 -27.46
CA ASP A 560 24.48 -64.23 -27.96
C ASP A 560 23.00 -64.61 -28.04
N ALA A 561 22.14 -63.54 -27.98
CA ALA A 561 20.69 -63.70 -27.94
C ALA A 561 20.11 -64.50 -29.17
N GLN A 562 20.64 -64.24 -30.35
CA GLN A 562 20.09 -64.82 -31.58
C GLN A 562 20.44 -66.29 -31.66
N SER A 563 21.66 -66.65 -31.32
CA SER A 563 22.11 -68.03 -31.25
C SER A 563 21.36 -68.83 -30.18
N LEU A 564 21.11 -68.19 -29.00
CA LEU A 564 20.37 -68.85 -27.92
C LEU A 564 18.92 -69.14 -28.29
N LEU A 565 18.23 -68.21 -28.93
CA LEU A 565 16.88 -68.46 -29.49
C LEU A 565 16.86 -69.57 -30.48
N LYS A 566 17.86 -69.63 -31.37
CA LYS A 566 17.96 -70.71 -32.38
C LYS A 566 18.20 -72.07 -31.75
N VAL A 567 19.03 -72.19 -30.72
CA VAL A 567 19.27 -73.44 -30.00
C VAL A 567 17.98 -73.96 -29.34
N ALA A 568 17.27 -73.08 -28.65
CA ALA A 568 16.00 -73.39 -27.96
C ALA A 568 14.91 -73.81 -28.97
N ASP A 569 14.80 -73.10 -30.09
CA ASP A 569 13.87 -73.45 -31.19
C ASP A 569 14.17 -74.82 -31.76
N GLN A 570 15.45 -75.13 -32.05
CA GLN A 570 15.86 -76.45 -32.54
C GLN A 570 15.57 -77.56 -31.53
N ASP A 571 15.76 -77.28 -30.24
CA ASP A 571 15.44 -78.28 -29.20
C ASP A 571 13.93 -78.47 -29.09
N MET A 572 13.11 -77.42 -29.16
CA MET A 572 11.65 -77.52 -29.23
C MET A 572 11.18 -78.32 -30.41
N TYR A 573 11.78 -78.12 -31.61
CA TYR A 573 11.42 -78.84 -32.80
C TYR A 573 11.74 -80.33 -32.69
N ARG A 574 12.81 -80.74 -32.02
CA ARG A 574 13.15 -82.18 -31.75
C ARG A 574 12.14 -82.81 -30.79
N ASN A 575 11.65 -82.03 -29.81
CA ASN A 575 10.68 -82.52 -28.83
C ASN A 575 9.24 -82.59 -29.38
N LYS A 576 8.98 -81.90 -30.50
CA LYS A 576 7.71 -81.99 -31.24
C LYS A 576 7.58 -83.35 -31.93
N GLY A 577 6.76 -84.23 -31.39
CA GLY A 577 6.57 -85.63 -31.89
C GLY A 577 6.04 -85.68 -33.31
N PRO A 578 6.26 -86.85 -34.03
CA PRO A 578 5.82 -86.98 -35.41
C PRO A 578 4.33 -86.84 -35.67
N SER A 579 3.49 -87.00 -34.62
CA SER A 579 2.04 -86.88 -34.69
C SER A 579 1.56 -85.41 -34.37
N LEU A 580 2.47 -84.52 -34.08
CA LEU A 580 2.19 -83.11 -33.73
C LEU A 580 2.78 -82.14 -34.77
N ARG A 581 3.44 -82.65 -35.82
CA ARG A 581 4.00 -81.86 -36.93
C ARG A 581 2.98 -81.52 -38.01
#